data_6cf3da46ce4b9b6bb3b1590d1fe75692
#
_entry.id   6cf3da46ce4b9b6bb3b1590d1fe75692
#
_cell.length_a   1.000
_cell.length_b   1.000
_cell.length_c   1.000
_cell.angle_alpha   90.00
_cell.angle_beta   90.00
_cell.angle_gamma   90.00
#
_symmetry.space_group_name_H-M   'P 1'
#
loop_
_entity.id
_entity.type
_entity.pdbx_description
1 polymer ?
#
loop_
_entity_poly.entity_id
_entity_poly.type
_entity_poly.pdbx_seq_one_letter_code
_entity_poly.pdbx_strand_id
1 'polypeptide(L)'
;MDFKRYPDGAVFNGDCLPLMKQVQPESIDLILTDPPYGVNFKNEFYDDSKESVLGAMPEWFFEWYRILKDDSYLMLYVGVKTLHHWISAGIKTGFNFKNILATRSFNNGATAPKNNFGFQFQPVIIFSKGNGKAFNEVDFVPTSKEWFKDKRNKNPKEFTYQYPNWIEPAWSFATVKSDKKNLHPNEKNTKLLKFLIELTTNPSEIVLDCFGGSGSTAVAARECGRRFMTIEQDVHYFNVIKERLGV
;
A
#
# COMPACT_ATOMS: atom_id res chain seq x y z
N MET A 1 -16.65 -10.86 9.69
CA MET A 1 -15.55 -11.36 10.56
C MET A 1 -15.51 -10.57 11.84
N ASP A 2 -15.36 -11.22 12.98
CA ASP A 2 -15.24 -10.57 14.29
C ASP A 2 -13.75 -10.45 14.67
N PHE A 3 -13.21 -9.24 14.56
CA PHE A 3 -11.79 -8.96 14.85
C PHE A 3 -11.43 -9.08 16.33
N LYS A 4 -12.40 -9.19 17.25
CA LYS A 4 -12.12 -9.44 18.67
C LYS A 4 -11.44 -10.79 18.90
N ARG A 5 -11.62 -11.74 17.96
CA ARG A 5 -10.98 -13.06 18.01
C ARG A 5 -9.50 -13.05 17.59
N TYR A 6 -9.03 -11.94 17.06
CA TYR A 6 -7.67 -11.80 16.50
C TYR A 6 -6.99 -10.56 17.09
N PRO A 7 -6.53 -10.61 18.32
CA PRO A 7 -6.01 -9.45 19.05
C PRO A 7 -4.82 -8.78 18.34
N ASP A 8 -3.95 -9.55 17.71
CA ASP A 8 -2.76 -9.04 17.01
C ASP A 8 -2.97 -8.92 15.49
N GLY A 9 -3.95 -9.63 14.95
CA GLY A 9 -4.27 -9.68 13.53
C GLY A 9 -4.50 -11.09 13.01
N ALA A 10 -4.87 -11.19 11.73
CA ALA A 10 -5.19 -12.47 11.08
C ALA A 10 -4.72 -12.52 9.63
N VAL A 11 -4.40 -13.74 9.18
CA VAL A 11 -4.11 -14.07 7.79
C VAL A 11 -5.19 -15.02 7.28
N PHE A 12 -5.75 -14.75 6.11
CA PHE A 12 -6.79 -15.55 5.48
C PHE A 12 -6.33 -16.04 4.12
N ASN A 13 -6.55 -17.33 3.84
CA ASN A 13 -6.29 -17.89 2.52
C ASN A 13 -7.56 -17.89 1.67
N GLY A 14 -7.49 -17.31 0.48
CA GLY A 14 -8.59 -17.28 -0.50
C GLY A 14 -8.66 -16.02 -1.32
N ASP A 15 -9.67 -15.97 -2.19
CA ASP A 15 -9.99 -14.76 -2.97
C ASP A 15 -10.44 -13.63 -2.05
N CYS A 16 -9.90 -12.42 -2.32
CA CYS A 16 -10.16 -11.25 -1.50
C CYS A 16 -11.63 -10.82 -1.52
N LEU A 17 -12.35 -10.92 -2.64
CA LEU A 17 -13.73 -10.44 -2.73
C LEU A 17 -14.71 -11.19 -1.80
N PRO A 18 -14.80 -12.52 -1.83
CA PRO A 18 -15.64 -13.27 -0.89
C PRO A 18 -15.26 -13.04 0.57
N LEU A 19 -13.97 -12.87 0.86
CA LEU A 19 -13.49 -12.65 2.22
C LEU A 19 -13.80 -11.23 2.69
N MET A 20 -13.62 -10.20 1.86
CA MET A 20 -13.99 -8.82 2.19
C MET A 20 -15.49 -8.67 2.47
N LYS A 21 -16.37 -9.37 1.72
CA LYS A 21 -17.84 -9.40 1.97
C LYS A 21 -18.20 -9.83 3.39
N GLN A 22 -17.34 -10.58 4.07
CA GLN A 22 -17.54 -11.03 5.46
C GLN A 22 -17.02 -10.00 6.50
N VAL A 23 -16.28 -8.99 6.07
CA VAL A 23 -15.77 -7.93 6.94
C VAL A 23 -16.91 -6.95 7.26
N GLN A 24 -17.01 -6.55 8.53
CA GLN A 24 -18.01 -5.57 8.94
C GLN A 24 -17.78 -4.22 8.23
N PRO A 25 -18.84 -3.51 7.84
CA PRO A 25 -18.70 -2.15 7.35
C PRO A 25 -17.96 -1.28 8.37
N GLU A 26 -17.20 -0.31 7.88
CA GLU A 26 -16.55 0.73 8.70
C GLU A 26 -15.73 0.17 9.87
N SER A 27 -15.01 -0.93 9.62
CA SER A 27 -14.20 -1.60 10.63
C SER A 27 -12.69 -1.52 10.41
N ILE A 28 -12.25 -1.10 9.22
CA ILE A 28 -10.85 -1.00 8.81
C ILE A 28 -10.36 0.44 8.89
N ASP A 29 -9.20 0.65 9.50
CA ASP A 29 -8.62 1.99 9.71
C ASP A 29 -7.69 2.43 8.58
N LEU A 30 -7.06 1.47 7.88
CA LEU A 30 -6.23 1.71 6.69
C LEU A 30 -6.32 0.51 5.77
N ILE A 31 -6.49 0.76 4.48
CA ILE A 31 -6.22 -0.22 3.44
C ILE A 31 -4.92 0.17 2.75
N LEU A 32 -3.90 -0.70 2.83
CA LEU A 32 -2.60 -0.52 2.20
C LEU A 32 -2.25 -1.80 1.46
N THR A 33 -2.38 -1.79 0.12
CA THR A 33 -2.38 -3.03 -0.66
C THR A 33 -1.78 -2.86 -2.05
N ASP A 34 -1.36 -3.99 -2.64
CA ASP A 34 -0.66 -4.08 -3.93
C ASP A 34 -1.40 -5.04 -4.88
N PRO A 35 -2.54 -4.61 -5.47
CA PRO A 35 -3.35 -5.46 -6.35
C PRO A 35 -2.61 -5.80 -7.66
N PRO A 36 -3.07 -6.81 -8.41
CA PRO A 36 -2.63 -7.04 -9.78
C PRO A 36 -2.75 -5.78 -10.65
N TYR A 37 -1.78 -5.53 -11.54
CA TYR A 37 -1.70 -4.24 -12.25
C TYR A 37 -2.40 -4.20 -13.61
N GLY A 38 -2.82 -5.35 -14.13
CA GLY A 38 -3.37 -5.46 -15.49
C GLY A 38 -2.30 -5.21 -16.57
N VAL A 39 -1.11 -5.73 -16.37
CA VAL A 39 0.03 -5.56 -17.29
C VAL A 39 0.44 -6.85 -17.98
N ASN A 40 -0.39 -7.90 -17.88
CA ASN A 40 -0.15 -9.25 -18.39
C ASN A 40 1.14 -9.87 -17.82
N PHE A 41 1.37 -9.68 -16.52
CA PHE A 41 2.47 -10.34 -15.85
C PHE A 41 2.20 -11.84 -15.81
N LYS A 42 3.10 -12.62 -16.44
CA LYS A 42 2.96 -14.08 -16.48
C LYS A 42 3.27 -14.68 -15.12
N ASN A 43 2.28 -15.21 -14.49
CA ASN A 43 2.37 -16.01 -13.26
C ASN A 43 1.31 -17.14 -13.31
N GLU A 44 1.45 -18.11 -12.44
CA GLU A 44 0.57 -19.29 -12.41
C GLU A 44 -0.58 -19.15 -11.40
N PHE A 45 -0.62 -18.05 -10.62
CA PHE A 45 -1.47 -17.94 -9.44
C PHE A 45 -2.71 -17.06 -9.66
N TYR A 46 -2.62 -16.07 -10.56
CA TYR A 46 -3.73 -15.16 -10.87
C TYR A 46 -3.62 -14.61 -12.29
N ASP A 47 -4.76 -14.22 -12.85
CA ASP A 47 -4.83 -13.58 -14.15
C ASP A 47 -4.56 -12.07 -14.04
N ASP A 48 -3.34 -11.63 -14.40
CA ASP A 48 -2.96 -10.23 -14.50
C ASP A 48 -3.27 -9.64 -15.89
N SER A 49 -4.25 -10.19 -16.61
CA SER A 49 -4.72 -9.54 -17.82
C SER A 49 -5.41 -8.22 -17.51
N LYS A 50 -5.29 -7.27 -18.44
CA LYS A 50 -5.94 -5.97 -18.28
C LYS A 50 -7.46 -6.12 -18.14
N GLU A 51 -8.05 -7.02 -18.91
CA GLU A 51 -9.48 -7.32 -18.90
C GLU A 51 -9.93 -7.85 -17.55
N SER A 52 -9.22 -8.81 -16.99
CA SER A 52 -9.52 -9.39 -15.69
C SER A 52 -9.45 -8.36 -14.58
N VAL A 53 -8.34 -7.61 -14.50
CA VAL A 53 -8.13 -6.60 -13.46
C VAL A 53 -9.14 -5.46 -13.56
N LEU A 54 -9.39 -4.93 -14.76
CA LEU A 54 -10.38 -3.86 -14.95
C LEU A 54 -11.81 -4.35 -14.69
N GLY A 55 -12.10 -5.62 -14.97
CA GLY A 55 -13.40 -6.23 -14.69
C GLY A 55 -13.67 -6.37 -13.18
N ALA A 56 -12.68 -6.78 -12.39
CA ALA A 56 -12.79 -6.95 -10.93
C ALA A 56 -12.73 -5.62 -10.14
N MET A 57 -12.08 -4.60 -10.71
CA MET A 57 -11.80 -3.34 -10.04
C MET A 57 -13.04 -2.66 -9.42
N PRO A 58 -14.21 -2.56 -10.07
CA PRO A 58 -15.39 -1.94 -9.48
C PRO A 58 -15.85 -2.61 -8.19
N GLU A 59 -15.82 -3.96 -8.12
CA GLU A 59 -16.20 -4.70 -6.93
C GLU A 59 -15.17 -4.53 -5.81
N TRP A 60 -13.88 -4.51 -6.11
CA TRP A 60 -12.84 -4.22 -5.12
C TRP A 60 -13.05 -2.84 -4.50
N PHE A 61 -13.24 -1.80 -5.31
CA PHE A 61 -13.46 -0.44 -4.81
C PHE A 61 -14.73 -0.31 -3.99
N PHE A 62 -15.82 -0.98 -4.40
CA PHE A 62 -17.06 -1.02 -3.64
C PHE A 62 -16.85 -1.63 -2.23
N GLU A 63 -16.17 -2.77 -2.14
CA GLU A 63 -15.90 -3.41 -0.87
C GLU A 63 -14.91 -2.60 -0.03
N TRP A 64 -13.86 -2.06 -0.60
CA TRP A 64 -12.94 -1.17 0.11
C TRP A 64 -13.64 0.04 0.70
N TYR A 65 -14.53 0.68 -0.06
CA TYR A 65 -15.32 1.81 0.43
C TYR A 65 -16.25 1.42 1.57
N ARG A 66 -16.89 0.26 1.46
CA ARG A 66 -17.83 -0.25 2.48
C ARG A 66 -17.14 -0.54 3.81
N ILE A 67 -15.98 -1.22 3.78
CA ILE A 67 -15.30 -1.70 4.99
C ILE A 67 -14.40 -0.66 5.65
N LEU A 68 -13.94 0.33 4.89
CA LEU A 68 -13.10 1.40 5.41
C LEU A 68 -13.92 2.36 6.27
N LYS A 69 -13.38 2.77 7.40
CA LYS A 69 -13.98 3.80 8.27
C LYS A 69 -13.99 5.16 7.58
N ASP A 70 -14.90 6.03 7.99
CA ASP A 70 -14.88 7.42 7.56
C ASP A 70 -13.59 8.11 7.99
N ASP A 71 -13.16 9.10 7.23
CA ASP A 71 -11.92 9.85 7.37
C ASP A 71 -10.63 8.99 7.39
N SER A 72 -10.71 7.75 6.89
CA SER A 72 -9.58 6.83 6.74
C SER A 72 -9.05 6.80 5.30
N TYR A 73 -7.90 6.14 5.12
CA TYR A 73 -7.17 6.13 3.85
C TYR A 73 -7.19 4.76 3.16
N LEU A 74 -7.27 4.81 1.84
CA LEU A 74 -6.97 3.71 0.93
C LEU A 74 -5.70 4.06 0.16
N MET A 75 -4.66 3.25 0.28
CA MET A 75 -3.38 3.41 -0.40
C MET A 75 -3.10 2.22 -1.30
N LEU A 76 -2.97 2.48 -2.60
CA LEU A 76 -2.82 1.44 -3.62
C LEU A 76 -1.49 1.58 -4.35
N TYR A 77 -0.66 0.55 -4.28
CA TYR A 77 0.42 0.38 -5.26
C TYR A 77 -0.18 0.03 -6.61
N VAL A 78 0.23 0.70 -7.67
CA VAL A 78 -0.33 0.46 -9.01
C VAL A 78 0.74 0.55 -10.09
N GLY A 79 0.44 -0.03 -11.27
CA GLY A 79 1.26 0.15 -12.45
C GLY A 79 1.01 1.50 -13.13
N VAL A 80 2.08 2.16 -13.62
CA VAL A 80 1.97 3.46 -14.30
C VAL A 80 1.04 3.41 -15.52
N LYS A 81 1.03 2.30 -16.26
CA LYS A 81 0.23 2.15 -17.48
C LYS A 81 -1.28 2.14 -17.21
N THR A 82 -1.70 1.67 -16.06
CA THR A 82 -3.11 1.54 -15.67
C THR A 82 -3.55 2.56 -14.63
N LEU A 83 -2.65 3.45 -14.20
CA LEU A 83 -2.86 4.46 -13.15
C LEU A 83 -4.17 5.23 -13.28
N HIS A 84 -4.50 5.68 -14.49
CA HIS A 84 -5.70 6.47 -14.76
C HIS A 84 -7.01 5.67 -14.54
N HIS A 85 -7.01 4.35 -14.77
CA HIS A 85 -8.16 3.50 -14.50
C HIS A 85 -8.42 3.40 -12.99
N TRP A 86 -7.36 3.22 -12.19
CA TRP A 86 -7.44 3.15 -10.74
C TRP A 86 -7.98 4.46 -10.13
N ILE A 87 -7.47 5.61 -10.59
CA ILE A 87 -7.95 6.92 -10.12
C ILE A 87 -9.44 7.10 -10.48
N SER A 88 -9.81 6.79 -11.73
CA SER A 88 -11.21 6.91 -12.18
C SER A 88 -12.16 6.01 -11.39
N ALA A 89 -11.77 4.76 -11.12
CA ALA A 89 -12.59 3.82 -10.35
C ALA A 89 -12.80 4.30 -8.91
N GLY A 90 -11.73 4.75 -8.24
CA GLY A 90 -11.84 5.28 -6.88
C GLY A 90 -12.77 6.47 -6.77
N ILE A 91 -12.62 7.46 -7.67
CA ILE A 91 -13.50 8.64 -7.69
C ILE A 91 -14.96 8.25 -7.97
N LYS A 92 -15.21 7.34 -8.91
CA LYS A 92 -16.57 6.86 -9.23
C LYS A 92 -17.25 6.13 -8.06
N THR A 93 -16.47 5.49 -7.19
CA THR A 93 -17.00 4.80 -6.01
C THR A 93 -17.29 5.76 -4.85
N GLY A 94 -16.76 6.99 -4.89
CA GLY A 94 -16.98 8.00 -3.85
C GLY A 94 -15.74 8.34 -3.02
N PHE A 95 -14.59 7.73 -3.33
CA PHE A 95 -13.34 8.12 -2.70
C PHE A 95 -12.89 9.51 -3.14
N ASN A 96 -12.32 10.27 -2.23
CA ASN A 96 -11.62 11.51 -2.53
C ASN A 96 -10.18 11.20 -2.91
N PHE A 97 -9.80 11.52 -4.15
CA PHE A 97 -8.42 11.45 -4.58
C PHE A 97 -7.58 12.51 -3.85
N LYS A 98 -6.53 12.11 -3.15
CA LYS A 98 -5.65 13.01 -2.39
C LYS A 98 -4.35 13.30 -3.12
N ASN A 99 -3.61 12.26 -3.50
CA ASN A 99 -2.28 12.44 -4.08
C ASN A 99 -1.78 11.15 -4.74
N ILE A 100 -0.65 11.27 -5.42
CA ILE A 100 0.17 10.14 -5.86
C ILE A 100 1.52 10.28 -5.18
N LEU A 101 1.90 9.27 -4.41
CA LEU A 101 3.24 9.15 -3.87
C LEU A 101 4.12 8.44 -4.89
N ALA A 102 5.20 9.05 -5.30
CA ALA A 102 6.17 8.45 -6.20
C ALA A 102 7.28 7.76 -5.39
N THR A 103 7.30 6.43 -5.41
CA THR A 103 8.37 5.65 -4.78
C THR A 103 9.37 5.22 -5.83
N ARG A 104 10.63 5.61 -5.70
CA ARG A 104 11.65 5.25 -6.70
C ARG A 104 12.00 3.76 -6.60
N SER A 105 12.08 3.12 -7.76
CA SER A 105 12.55 1.74 -7.90
C SER A 105 13.90 1.71 -8.63
N PHE A 106 14.90 1.05 -8.03
CA PHE A 106 16.23 0.91 -8.67
C PHE A 106 16.34 -0.27 -9.62
N ASN A 107 15.40 -1.22 -9.55
CA ASN A 107 15.53 -2.51 -10.24
C ASN A 107 14.92 -2.53 -11.65
N ASN A 108 14.54 -1.40 -12.20
CA ASN A 108 14.04 -1.37 -13.56
C ASN A 108 15.17 -1.36 -14.59
N GLY A 109 16.02 -2.39 -14.51
CA GLY A 109 16.95 -2.75 -15.58
C GLY A 109 16.27 -3.17 -16.89
N ALA A 110 14.96 -3.05 -16.97
CA ALA A 110 14.24 -3.15 -18.23
C ALA A 110 14.69 -1.99 -19.11
N THR A 111 15.42 -2.31 -20.17
CA THR A 111 15.74 -1.40 -21.24
C THR A 111 14.43 -0.75 -21.72
N ALA A 112 14.31 0.54 -21.52
CA ALA A 112 13.18 1.28 -22.08
C ALA A 112 13.14 1.03 -23.59
N PRO A 113 11.95 0.84 -24.19
CA PRO A 113 11.83 0.81 -25.63
C PRO A 113 12.47 2.06 -26.23
N LYS A 114 13.09 1.95 -27.43
CA LYS A 114 13.81 3.06 -28.07
C LYS A 114 12.97 4.32 -28.26
N ASN A 115 11.65 4.20 -28.20
CA ASN A 115 10.66 5.26 -28.40
C ASN A 115 9.92 5.66 -27.12
N ASN A 116 10.43 5.29 -25.94
CA ASN A 116 9.78 5.63 -24.67
C ASN A 116 10.81 5.79 -23.55
N PHE A 117 10.41 6.46 -22.47
CA PHE A 117 11.19 6.57 -21.23
C PHE A 117 11.01 5.32 -20.36
N GLY A 118 12.07 4.92 -19.65
CA GLY A 118 11.99 3.88 -18.64
C GLY A 118 11.28 4.38 -17.39
N PHE A 119 10.42 3.53 -16.81
CA PHE A 119 9.79 3.83 -15.53
C PHE A 119 10.80 3.59 -14.39
N GLN A 120 11.10 4.64 -13.61
CA GLN A 120 12.00 4.56 -12.46
C GLN A 120 11.29 4.77 -11.13
N PHE A 121 9.95 4.78 -11.13
CA PHE A 121 9.17 4.91 -9.91
C PHE A 121 7.93 4.01 -9.97
N GLN A 122 7.46 3.64 -8.80
CA GLN A 122 6.19 2.96 -8.61
C GLN A 122 5.23 3.94 -7.91
N PRO A 123 4.07 4.24 -8.50
CA PRO A 123 3.10 5.10 -7.87
C PRO A 123 2.34 4.37 -6.75
N VAL A 124 2.09 5.10 -5.68
CA VAL A 124 1.11 4.74 -4.65
C VAL A 124 0.01 5.80 -4.70
N ILE A 125 -1.19 5.41 -5.10
CA ILE A 125 -2.35 6.32 -5.08
C ILE A 125 -2.85 6.43 -3.65
N ILE A 126 -3.12 7.64 -3.22
CA ILE A 126 -3.70 7.93 -1.92
C ILE A 126 -5.11 8.45 -2.11
N PHE A 127 -6.07 7.71 -1.58
CA PHE A 127 -7.47 8.12 -1.46
C PHE A 127 -7.86 8.28 0.00
N SER A 128 -8.93 9.03 0.26
CA SER A 128 -9.63 9.00 1.55
C SER A 128 -11.11 8.71 1.37
N LYS A 129 -11.72 8.00 2.31
CA LYS A 129 -13.16 8.02 2.51
C LYS A 129 -13.46 9.24 3.38
N GLY A 130 -14.32 10.15 2.95
CA GLY A 130 -14.47 11.46 3.62
C GLY A 130 -13.25 12.37 3.42
N ASN A 131 -13.00 13.26 4.38
CA ASN A 131 -11.93 14.25 4.29
C ASN A 131 -10.53 13.66 4.50
N GLY A 132 -10.42 12.52 5.16
CA GLY A 132 -9.18 11.95 5.65
C GLY A 132 -8.73 12.64 6.95
N LYS A 133 -8.36 11.85 7.95
CA LYS A 133 -7.82 12.39 9.20
C LYS A 133 -6.46 13.06 8.98
N ALA A 134 -6.09 13.98 9.87
CA ALA A 134 -4.76 14.58 9.86
C ALA A 134 -3.68 13.49 9.99
N PHE A 135 -2.57 13.70 9.33
CA PHE A 135 -1.42 12.82 9.48
C PHE A 135 -0.81 12.93 10.89
N ASN A 136 -0.39 11.82 11.43
CA ASN A 136 0.35 11.78 12.68
C ASN A 136 1.76 12.39 12.49
N GLU A 137 2.30 12.94 13.56
CA GLU A 137 3.72 13.26 13.60
C GLU A 137 4.52 11.95 13.66
N VAL A 138 5.47 11.81 12.73
CA VAL A 138 6.39 10.67 12.72
C VAL A 138 7.83 11.20 12.71
N ASP A 139 8.70 10.62 13.53
CA ASP A 139 10.10 11.07 13.69
C ASP A 139 10.93 10.97 12.41
N PHE A 140 10.38 10.36 11.42
CA PHE A 140 11.04 10.04 10.20
C PHE A 140 10.70 11.06 9.11
N VAL A 141 11.63 11.94 8.79
CA VAL A 141 11.49 12.91 7.70
C VAL A 141 12.30 12.44 6.49
N PRO A 142 11.61 12.16 5.36
CA PRO A 142 12.22 11.58 4.16
C PRO A 142 13.01 12.52 3.28
N THR A 143 13.35 13.67 3.73
CA THR A 143 13.94 14.65 2.85
C THR A 143 15.37 14.98 3.23
N SER A 144 16.20 15.25 2.23
CA SER A 144 17.48 15.92 2.45
C SER A 144 17.21 17.20 3.25
N LYS A 145 18.05 17.48 4.23
CA LYS A 145 18.00 18.74 5.02
C LYS A 145 17.97 20.00 4.13
N GLU A 146 18.21 19.87 2.85
CA GLU A 146 18.20 20.96 1.86
C GLU A 146 16.80 21.41 1.46
N TRP A 147 15.78 20.53 1.52
CA TRP A 147 14.40 20.90 1.21
C TRP A 147 13.83 21.93 2.19
N PHE A 148 14.26 21.89 3.45
CA PHE A 148 13.88 22.86 4.48
C PHE A 148 14.66 24.18 4.41
N LYS A 149 15.65 24.28 3.54
CA LYS A 149 16.46 25.49 3.33
C LYS A 149 15.92 26.42 2.25
N ASP A 150 14.67 26.24 1.81
CA ASP A 150 14.08 27.17 0.84
C ASP A 150 14.06 28.58 1.45
N LYS A 151 14.92 29.45 0.89
CA LYS A 151 15.08 30.84 1.32
C LYS A 151 13.81 31.70 1.19
N ARG A 152 12.79 31.19 0.48
CA ARG A 152 11.48 31.83 0.36
C ARG A 152 10.64 31.64 1.62
N ASN A 153 11.01 30.67 2.44
CA ASN A 153 10.34 30.38 3.69
C ASN A 153 10.88 31.28 4.83
N LYS A 154 10.15 32.33 5.12
CA LYS A 154 10.55 33.33 6.15
C LYS A 154 10.30 32.83 7.58
N ASN A 155 9.57 31.75 7.79
CA ASN A 155 9.21 31.27 9.12
C ASN A 155 9.18 29.74 9.22
N PRO A 156 10.34 29.07 9.38
CA PRO A 156 10.43 27.61 9.39
C PRO A 156 9.69 26.93 10.58
N LYS A 157 9.22 27.70 11.55
CA LYS A 157 8.49 27.18 12.72
C LYS A 157 6.98 27.02 12.49
N GLU A 158 6.42 27.59 11.43
CA GLU A 158 4.99 27.53 11.10
C GLU A 158 4.63 26.49 10.03
N PHE A 159 5.60 25.69 9.57
CA PHE A 159 5.27 24.60 8.67
C PHE A 159 4.58 23.48 9.44
N THR A 160 3.29 23.39 9.29
CA THR A 160 2.56 22.12 9.42
C THR A 160 3.25 21.11 8.52
N TYR A 161 3.63 19.98 9.08
CA TYR A 161 4.37 18.91 8.41
C TYR A 161 3.78 18.58 7.03
N GLN A 162 4.43 19.06 5.98
CA GLN A 162 4.09 18.71 4.61
C GLN A 162 5.05 17.63 4.15
N TYR A 163 4.59 16.40 4.14
CA TYR A 163 5.38 15.31 3.59
C TYR A 163 5.42 15.42 2.07
N PRO A 164 6.61 15.34 1.45
CA PRO A 164 6.71 15.39 0.00
C PRO A 164 6.08 14.14 -0.62
N ASN A 165 5.47 14.31 -1.79
CA ASN A 165 4.93 13.19 -2.55
C ASN A 165 5.98 12.42 -3.36
N TRP A 166 7.25 12.76 -3.22
CA TRP A 166 8.40 12.07 -3.79
C TRP A 166 9.26 11.47 -2.68
N ILE A 167 9.47 10.16 -2.72
CA ILE A 167 10.32 9.45 -1.80
C ILE A 167 11.64 9.12 -2.48
N GLU A 168 12.71 9.76 -2.01
CA GLU A 168 14.07 9.59 -2.51
C GLU A 168 14.61 8.17 -2.31
N PRO A 169 15.56 7.75 -3.16
CA PRO A 169 16.15 6.42 -3.13
C PRO A 169 16.89 6.05 -1.84
N ALA A 170 17.48 7.01 -1.17
CA ALA A 170 18.12 6.76 0.12
C ALA A 170 17.11 6.17 1.14
N TRP A 171 15.84 6.32 0.86
CA TRP A 171 14.71 5.77 1.54
C TRP A 171 14.13 4.54 0.89
N SER A 172 14.09 4.51 -0.45
CA SER A 172 13.81 3.31 -1.17
C SER A 172 14.93 2.33 -0.93
N PHE A 173 15.53 2.32 0.27
CA PHE A 173 16.46 1.29 0.70
C PHE A 173 16.86 0.45 -0.49
N ALA A 174 17.75 1.05 -1.31
CA ALA A 174 18.50 0.25 -2.23
C ALA A 174 18.81 -1.00 -1.45
N THR A 175 18.12 -2.07 -1.83
CA THR A 175 18.50 -3.39 -1.41
C THR A 175 19.33 -3.36 -0.13
N VAL A 176 18.71 -3.39 1.03
CA VAL A 176 19.34 -4.20 2.05
C VAL A 176 19.63 -5.46 1.26
N LYS A 177 20.91 -5.71 0.96
CA LYS A 177 21.35 -7.05 0.61
C LYS A 177 20.90 -7.85 1.81
N SER A 178 19.63 -8.28 1.78
CA SER A 178 19.16 -9.23 2.74
C SER A 178 19.90 -10.47 2.35
N ASP A 179 20.79 -10.94 3.20
CA ASP A 179 21.30 -12.31 3.13
C ASP A 179 20.15 -13.32 3.24
N LYS A 180 18.92 -12.85 3.31
CA LYS A 180 17.68 -13.59 3.29
C LYS A 180 17.18 -13.66 1.85
N LYS A 181 17.01 -14.88 1.36
CA LYS A 181 16.32 -15.20 0.10
C LYS A 181 15.11 -14.25 -0.06
N ASN A 182 15.02 -13.54 -1.19
CA ASN A 182 13.82 -12.78 -1.52
C ASN A 182 12.62 -13.71 -1.44
N LEU A 183 11.75 -13.48 -0.48
CA LEU A 183 10.58 -14.34 -0.22
C LEU A 183 9.52 -14.17 -1.31
N HIS A 184 9.54 -13.04 -2.01
CA HIS A 184 8.61 -12.73 -3.10
C HIS A 184 9.28 -11.77 -4.10
N PRO A 185 9.07 -11.95 -5.44
CA PRO A 185 9.67 -11.10 -6.47
C PRO A 185 9.35 -9.61 -6.33
N ASN A 186 8.17 -9.29 -5.78
CA ASN A 186 7.65 -7.93 -5.61
C ASN A 186 7.58 -7.49 -4.14
N GLU A 187 8.46 -8.02 -3.28
CA GLU A 187 8.45 -7.63 -1.86
C GLU A 187 8.59 -6.12 -1.69
N LYS A 188 7.64 -5.52 -0.95
CA LYS A 188 7.65 -4.09 -0.66
C LYS A 188 8.59 -3.76 0.50
N ASN A 189 9.15 -2.56 0.44
CA ASN A 189 10.04 -2.07 1.47
C ASN A 189 9.31 -1.87 2.80
N THR A 190 9.60 -2.68 3.79
CA THR A 190 8.95 -2.67 5.09
C THR A 190 9.05 -1.32 5.80
N LYS A 191 10.15 -0.57 5.66
CA LYS A 191 10.29 0.74 6.29
C LYS A 191 9.35 1.79 5.68
N LEU A 192 9.16 1.75 4.35
CA LEU A 192 8.19 2.62 3.69
C LEU A 192 6.77 2.26 4.14
N LEU A 193 6.45 0.97 4.22
CA LEU A 193 5.14 0.53 4.71
C LEU A 193 4.91 0.99 6.16
N LYS A 194 5.91 0.85 7.04
CA LYS A 194 5.85 1.36 8.42
C LYS A 194 5.57 2.85 8.48
N PHE A 195 6.32 3.64 7.69
CA PHE A 195 6.10 5.08 7.59
C PHE A 195 4.66 5.42 7.20
N LEU A 196 4.12 4.80 6.15
CA LEU A 196 2.75 5.05 5.69
C LEU A 196 1.70 4.64 6.75
N ILE A 197 1.94 3.52 7.44
CA ILE A 197 1.08 3.02 8.51
C ILE A 197 1.11 3.98 9.71
N GLU A 198 2.27 4.35 10.19
CA GLU A 198 2.42 5.26 11.35
C GLU A 198 1.82 6.64 11.06
N LEU A 199 2.02 7.14 9.85
CA LEU A 199 1.49 8.43 9.40
C LEU A 199 -0.04 8.48 9.45
N THR A 200 -0.72 7.38 9.15
CA THR A 200 -2.16 7.37 8.89
C THR A 200 -2.99 6.55 9.87
N THR A 201 -2.35 5.88 10.83
CA THR A 201 -3.03 5.05 11.83
C THR A 201 -2.48 5.30 13.24
N ASN A 202 -3.29 4.96 14.24
CA ASN A 202 -2.89 4.93 15.64
C ASN A 202 -2.59 3.48 16.10
N PRO A 203 -1.87 3.28 17.21
CA PRO A 203 -1.70 1.96 17.81
C PRO A 203 -3.02 1.21 17.99
N SER A 204 -3.01 -0.11 17.75
CA SER A 204 -4.17 -1.01 17.80
C SER A 204 -5.21 -0.83 16.69
N GLU A 205 -5.08 0.14 15.79
CA GLU A 205 -5.91 0.26 14.61
C GLU A 205 -5.61 -0.87 13.60
N ILE A 206 -6.56 -1.16 12.71
CA ILE A 206 -6.52 -2.31 11.79
C ILE A 206 -6.06 -1.87 10.41
N VAL A 207 -4.97 -2.47 9.95
CA VAL A 207 -4.43 -2.33 8.58
C VAL A 207 -4.83 -3.55 7.76
N LEU A 208 -5.50 -3.34 6.64
CA LEU A 208 -5.88 -4.40 5.69
C LEU A 208 -4.97 -4.39 4.48
N ASP A 209 -4.46 -5.58 4.13
CA ASP A 209 -3.84 -5.89 2.84
C ASP A 209 -4.62 -7.03 2.17
N CYS A 210 -5.26 -6.73 1.02
CA CYS A 210 -6.11 -7.68 0.30
C CYS A 210 -5.31 -8.60 -0.63
N PHE A 211 -4.03 -8.33 -0.87
CA PHE A 211 -3.14 -9.05 -1.77
C PHE A 211 -1.78 -9.23 -1.08
N GLY A 212 -1.76 -10.09 -0.06
CA GLY A 212 -0.72 -10.18 0.95
C GLY A 212 0.68 -10.50 0.45
N GLY A 213 0.81 -11.26 -0.64
CA GLY A 213 2.09 -11.70 -1.19
C GLY A 213 2.99 -12.33 -0.11
N SER A 214 4.14 -11.73 0.16
CA SER A 214 5.04 -12.20 1.23
C SER A 214 4.70 -11.67 2.63
N GLY A 215 3.62 -10.91 2.81
CA GLY A 215 3.17 -10.39 4.10
C GLY A 215 3.91 -9.14 4.60
N SER A 216 4.55 -8.40 3.73
CA SER A 216 5.34 -7.22 4.13
C SER A 216 4.50 -6.16 4.85
N THR A 217 3.25 -5.93 4.42
CA THR A 217 2.31 -5.01 5.08
C THR A 217 1.92 -5.49 6.48
N ALA A 218 1.62 -6.79 6.64
CA ALA A 218 1.28 -7.37 7.93
C ALA A 218 2.44 -7.29 8.92
N VAL A 219 3.66 -7.59 8.48
CA VAL A 219 4.87 -7.44 9.30
C VAL A 219 5.05 -5.99 9.73
N ALA A 220 4.94 -5.04 8.79
CA ALA A 220 5.06 -3.62 9.08
C ALA A 220 4.00 -3.15 10.08
N ALA A 221 2.74 -3.55 9.92
CA ALA A 221 1.65 -3.20 10.82
C ALA A 221 1.92 -3.70 12.24
N ARG A 222 2.30 -4.97 12.40
CA ARG A 222 2.63 -5.56 13.69
C ARG A 222 3.82 -4.86 14.38
N GLU A 223 4.89 -4.58 13.62
CA GLU A 223 6.06 -3.89 14.15
C GLU A 223 5.77 -2.44 14.59
N CYS A 224 4.73 -1.82 14.04
CA CYS A 224 4.23 -0.52 14.45
C CYS A 224 3.17 -0.59 15.57
N GLY A 225 2.88 -1.76 16.14
CA GLY A 225 1.84 -1.93 17.14
C GLY A 225 0.41 -1.79 16.60
N ARG A 226 0.22 -2.01 15.30
CA ARG A 226 -1.09 -2.04 14.65
C ARG A 226 -1.53 -3.49 14.47
N ARG A 227 -2.84 -3.69 14.47
CA ARG A 227 -3.42 -4.97 14.10
C ARG A 227 -3.40 -5.10 12.58
N PHE A 228 -3.35 -6.32 12.07
CA PHE A 228 -3.37 -6.55 10.64
C PHE A 228 -4.49 -7.52 10.24
N MET A 229 -5.01 -7.33 9.05
CA MET A 229 -5.76 -8.33 8.30
C MET A 229 -5.09 -8.49 6.95
N THR A 230 -4.70 -9.71 6.61
CA THR A 230 -4.04 -10.00 5.33
C THR A 230 -4.76 -11.13 4.64
N ILE A 231 -5.06 -10.94 3.37
CA ILE A 231 -5.68 -11.95 2.52
C ILE A 231 -4.67 -12.32 1.42
N GLU A 232 -4.46 -13.63 1.25
CA GLU A 232 -3.58 -14.15 0.21
C GLU A 232 -4.25 -15.37 -0.45
N GLN A 233 -4.37 -15.33 -1.77
CA GLN A 233 -5.03 -16.38 -2.53
C GLN A 233 -4.13 -17.60 -2.69
N ASP A 234 -2.84 -17.38 -2.93
CA ASP A 234 -1.89 -18.47 -3.12
C ASP A 234 -1.52 -19.13 -1.78
N VAL A 235 -1.72 -20.46 -1.71
CA VAL A 235 -1.45 -21.26 -0.49
C VAL A 235 0.02 -21.23 -0.09
N HIS A 236 0.95 -21.17 -1.06
CA HIS A 236 2.38 -21.10 -0.76
C HIS A 236 2.71 -19.80 -0.06
N TYR A 237 2.29 -18.65 -0.62
CA TYR A 237 2.51 -17.33 0.00
C TYR A 237 1.72 -17.16 1.29
N PHE A 238 0.51 -17.70 1.39
CA PHE A 238 -0.21 -17.76 2.66
C PHE A 238 0.62 -18.44 3.77
N ASN A 239 1.26 -19.57 3.49
CA ASN A 239 2.12 -20.26 4.44
C ASN A 239 3.40 -19.45 4.75
N VAL A 240 3.99 -18.78 3.75
CA VAL A 240 5.12 -17.87 3.95
C VAL A 240 4.75 -16.73 4.91
N ILE A 241 3.57 -16.13 4.76
CA ILE A 241 3.08 -15.08 5.68
C ILE A 241 2.96 -15.63 7.09
N LYS A 242 2.36 -16.80 7.25
CA LYS A 242 2.18 -17.44 8.57
C LYS A 242 3.51 -17.71 9.25
N GLU A 243 4.46 -18.30 8.55
CA GLU A 243 5.82 -18.54 9.06
C GLU A 243 6.50 -17.22 9.47
N ARG A 244 6.41 -16.20 8.64
CA ARG A 244 7.01 -14.89 8.87
C ARG A 244 6.42 -14.16 10.09
N LEU A 245 5.15 -14.38 10.34
CA LEU A 245 4.41 -13.81 11.48
C LEU A 245 4.41 -14.72 12.71
N GLY A 246 4.79 -15.98 12.59
CA GLY A 246 4.74 -16.95 13.69
C GLY A 246 3.32 -17.31 14.13
N VAL A 247 2.35 -17.41 13.20
CA VAL A 247 0.92 -17.66 13.46
C VAL A 247 0.39 -18.85 12.64
#